data_1a8a426c9f3cbbe481ad939015535c82
#
_entry.id   1a8a426c9f3cbbe481ad939015535c82
#
_cell.length_a   1.000
_cell.length_b   1.000
_cell.length_c   1.000
_cell.angle_alpha   90.00
_cell.angle_beta   90.00
_cell.angle_gamma   90.00
#
_symmetry.space_group_name_H-M   'P 1'
#
loop_
_entity.id
_entity.type
_entity.pdbx_description
1 polymer ?
#
loop_
_entity_poly.entity_id
_entity_poly.type
_entity_poly.pdbx_seq_one_letter_code
_entity_poly.pdbx_strand_id
1 'polypeptide(L)'
;MKLKVVVNPNPFTSELAVFIHGQFTMNAVLRLMSSAGGVIRVTSITVNKGDNEIKIKNLGKYATGNYLLEVKLLNGDLLETIKLVKK
;
A
#
# COMPACT_ATOMS: atom_id res chain seq x y z
N MET A 1 -13.43 7.51 8.13
CA MET A 1 -12.21 7.42 8.97
C MET A 1 -10.98 7.51 8.11
N LYS A 2 -9.97 8.22 8.57
CA LYS A 2 -8.75 8.42 7.79
C LYS A 2 -7.57 7.84 8.56
N LEU A 3 -6.77 6.98 7.90
CA LEU A 3 -5.54 6.45 8.46
C LEU A 3 -4.35 7.31 8.06
N LYS A 4 -3.35 7.37 8.92
CA LYS A 4 -2.06 7.93 8.56
C LYS A 4 -1.23 6.83 7.91
N VAL A 5 -0.89 7.00 6.64
CA VAL A 5 -0.13 6.01 5.86
C VAL A 5 1.07 6.70 5.23
N VAL A 6 2.24 6.11 5.41
CA VAL A 6 3.50 6.56 4.80
C VAL A 6 4.12 5.37 4.08
N VAL A 7 4.59 5.59 2.86
CA VAL A 7 5.21 4.54 2.04
C VAL A 7 6.61 4.97 1.64
N ASN A 8 7.59 4.09 1.86
CA ASN A 8 9.00 4.32 1.53
C ASN A 8 9.60 3.11 0.85
N PRO A 9 10.62 3.26 0.01
CA PRO A 9 11.04 4.53 -0.59
C PRO A 9 10.11 4.96 -1.72
N ASN A 10 10.13 6.23 -2.06
CA ASN A 10 9.41 6.75 -3.22
C ASN A 10 10.31 7.81 -3.88
N PRO A 11 10.92 7.52 -5.04
CA PRO A 11 10.73 6.34 -5.90
C PRO A 11 11.22 5.03 -5.29
N PHE A 12 10.60 3.93 -5.70
CA PHE A 12 11.00 2.61 -5.25
C PHE A 12 11.60 1.79 -6.40
N THR A 13 12.29 0.69 -6.06
CA THR A 13 12.86 -0.22 -7.07
C THR A 13 12.30 -1.64 -6.93
N SER A 14 12.63 -2.34 -5.85
CA SER A 14 12.29 -3.75 -5.70
C SER A 14 11.37 -4.04 -4.54
N GLU A 15 11.23 -3.11 -3.59
CA GLU A 15 10.36 -3.32 -2.44
C GLU A 15 9.85 -2.00 -1.88
N LEU A 16 8.76 -2.09 -1.14
CA LEU A 16 8.13 -0.99 -0.43
C LEU A 16 7.94 -1.37 1.03
N ALA A 17 8.05 -0.39 1.91
CA ALA A 17 7.60 -0.49 3.29
C ALA A 17 6.41 0.45 3.47
N VAL A 18 5.30 -0.10 3.94
CA VAL A 18 4.07 0.65 4.19
C VAL A 18 3.91 0.80 5.70
N PHE A 19 3.90 2.03 6.17
CA PHE A 19 3.76 2.34 7.59
C PHE A 19 2.37 2.89 7.83
N ILE A 20 1.62 2.24 8.71
CA ILE A 20 0.23 2.62 9.02
C ILE A 20 0.08 2.82 10.51
N HIS A 21 -0.39 3.99 10.92
CA HIS A 21 -0.75 4.25 12.31
C HIS A 21 -2.24 3.99 12.49
N GLY A 22 -2.58 2.94 13.24
CA GLY A 22 -3.95 2.53 13.50
C GLY A 22 -4.47 3.07 14.82
N GLN A 23 -5.73 3.50 14.85
CA GLN A 23 -6.39 3.97 16.06
C GLN A 23 -7.04 2.80 16.80
N PHE A 24 -7.37 1.74 16.09
CA PHE A 24 -7.91 0.50 16.63
C PHE A 24 -7.61 -0.63 15.67
N THR A 25 -7.77 -1.87 16.11
CA THR A 25 -7.48 -3.04 15.26
C THR A 25 -8.55 -3.18 14.18
N MET A 26 -8.11 -3.35 12.93
CA MET A 26 -9.00 -3.52 11.79
C MET A 26 -8.34 -4.40 10.72
N ASN A 27 -9.16 -5.04 9.89
CA ASN A 27 -8.67 -5.78 8.73
C ASN A 27 -8.78 -4.90 7.50
N ALA A 28 -7.71 -4.91 6.68
CA ALA A 28 -7.62 -4.08 5.51
C ALA A 28 -6.98 -4.83 4.36
N VAL A 29 -7.05 -4.26 3.17
CA VAL A 29 -6.43 -4.79 1.97
C VAL A 29 -5.58 -3.70 1.34
N LEU A 30 -4.34 -4.04 1.02
CA LEU A 30 -3.45 -3.20 0.23
C LEU A 30 -3.54 -3.64 -1.23
N ARG A 31 -3.79 -2.70 -2.14
CA ARG A 31 -3.81 -2.97 -3.58
C ARG A 31 -2.79 -2.08 -4.25
N LEU A 32 -1.80 -2.68 -4.89
CA LEU A 32 -0.81 -1.96 -5.67
C LEU A 32 -1.18 -2.06 -7.14
N MET A 33 -1.36 -0.91 -7.79
CA MET A 33 -1.88 -0.82 -9.14
C MET A 33 -0.93 -0.02 -10.03
N SER A 34 -0.83 -0.43 -11.29
CA SER A 34 -0.14 0.37 -12.29
C SER A 34 -1.01 1.58 -12.70
N SER A 35 -0.39 2.58 -13.31
CA SER A 35 -1.13 3.75 -13.81
C SER A 35 -2.13 3.39 -14.90
N ALA A 36 -1.93 2.25 -15.57
CA ALA A 36 -2.87 1.75 -16.58
C ALA A 36 -4.09 1.07 -15.96
N GLY A 37 -4.16 0.98 -14.63
CA GLY A 37 -5.29 0.38 -13.92
C GLY A 37 -5.15 -1.10 -13.59
N GLY A 38 -4.05 -1.74 -14.00
CA GLY A 38 -3.82 -3.15 -13.68
C GLY A 38 -3.39 -3.34 -12.23
N VAL A 39 -4.03 -4.27 -11.52
CA VAL A 39 -3.66 -4.63 -10.15
C VAL A 39 -2.48 -5.60 -10.23
N ILE A 40 -1.35 -5.25 -9.62
CA ILE A 40 -0.15 -6.08 -9.65
C ILE A 40 0.11 -6.82 -8.34
N ARG A 41 -0.46 -6.35 -7.24
CA ARG A 41 -0.31 -7.01 -5.95
C ARG A 41 -1.51 -6.69 -5.06
N VAL A 42 -2.04 -7.73 -4.40
CA VAL A 42 -3.08 -7.57 -3.38
C VAL A 42 -2.61 -8.29 -2.14
N THR A 43 -2.67 -7.62 -1.01
CA THR A 43 -2.23 -8.18 0.28
C THR A 43 -3.28 -7.87 1.35
N SER A 44 -3.78 -8.91 2.00
CA SER A 44 -4.66 -8.75 3.17
C SER A 44 -3.80 -8.55 4.40
N ILE A 45 -4.16 -7.58 5.22
CA ILE A 45 -3.41 -7.23 6.43
C ILE A 45 -4.35 -7.02 7.61
N THR A 46 -3.79 -7.15 8.81
CA THR A 46 -4.42 -6.70 10.04
C THR A 46 -3.66 -5.47 10.51
N VAL A 47 -4.35 -4.34 10.58
CA VAL A 47 -3.79 -3.12 11.16
C VAL A 47 -4.08 -3.15 12.65
N ASN A 48 -3.04 -3.15 13.47
CA ASN A 48 -3.18 -3.10 14.91
C ASN A 48 -3.19 -1.67 15.41
N LYS A 49 -3.75 -1.44 16.57
CA LYS A 49 -3.64 -0.15 17.23
C LYS A 49 -2.17 0.20 17.39
N GLY A 50 -1.79 1.43 17.02
CA GLY A 50 -0.39 1.88 17.05
C GLY A 50 0.27 1.77 15.68
N ASP A 51 1.59 1.58 15.70
CA ASP A 51 2.38 1.59 14.47
C ASP A 51 2.48 0.20 13.86
N ASN A 52 2.29 0.15 12.54
CA ASN A 52 2.38 -1.09 11.77
C ASN A 52 3.33 -0.87 10.60
N GLU A 53 4.12 -1.90 10.28
CA GLU A 53 4.99 -1.90 9.11
C GLU A 53 4.69 -3.14 8.27
N ILE A 54 4.35 -2.93 7.00
CA ILE A 54 4.10 -4.01 6.05
C ILE A 54 5.08 -3.86 4.91
N LYS A 55 5.83 -4.93 4.59
CA LYS A 55 6.77 -4.92 3.46
C LYS A 55 6.16 -5.62 2.27
N ILE A 56 6.31 -5.00 1.09
CA ILE A 56 5.91 -5.58 -0.18
C ILE A 56 7.19 -5.78 -0.99
N LYS A 57 7.55 -7.05 -1.26
CA LYS A 57 8.82 -7.40 -1.88
C LYS A 57 8.62 -7.92 -3.30
N ASN A 58 9.73 -8.15 -4.00
CA ASN A 58 9.76 -8.76 -5.34
C ASN A 58 9.05 -7.91 -6.39
N LEU A 59 9.22 -6.60 -6.31
CA LEU A 59 8.62 -5.66 -7.24
C LEU A 59 9.54 -5.30 -8.41
N GLY A 60 10.80 -5.77 -8.38
CA GLY A 60 11.79 -5.42 -9.40
C GLY A 60 11.42 -5.85 -10.81
N LYS A 61 10.57 -6.87 -10.94
CA LYS A 61 10.15 -7.40 -12.26
C LYS A 61 9.12 -6.52 -12.97
N TYR A 62 8.53 -5.55 -12.28
CA TYR A 62 7.51 -4.70 -12.88
C TYR A 62 8.15 -3.50 -13.58
N ALA A 63 7.45 -2.94 -14.56
CA ALA A 63 7.94 -1.84 -15.37
C ALA A 63 8.16 -0.58 -14.52
N THR A 64 9.13 0.25 -14.95
CA THR A 64 9.27 1.59 -14.38
C THR A 64 8.07 2.43 -14.75
N GLY A 65 7.70 3.37 -13.89
CA GLY A 65 6.57 4.25 -14.14
C GLY A 65 5.80 4.60 -12.88
N ASN A 66 4.57 5.02 -13.08
CA ASN A 66 3.70 5.47 -12.00
C ASN A 66 2.80 4.35 -11.50
N TYR A 67 2.63 4.30 -10.19
CA TYR A 67 1.80 3.30 -9.51
C TYR A 67 0.94 3.98 -8.46
N LEU A 68 -0.12 3.28 -8.05
CA LEU A 68 -0.99 3.70 -6.94
C LEU A 68 -1.05 2.58 -5.92
N LEU A 69 -0.97 2.95 -4.65
CA LEU A 69 -1.25 2.03 -3.55
C LEU A 69 -2.55 2.46 -2.90
N GLU A 70 -3.52 1.55 -2.87
CA GLU A 70 -4.79 1.76 -2.17
C GLU A 70 -4.81 0.99 -0.87
N VAL A 71 -5.30 1.62 0.19
CA VAL A 71 -5.59 0.96 1.46
C VAL A 71 -7.10 0.96 1.63
N LYS A 72 -7.70 -0.23 1.67
CA LYS A 72 -9.16 -0.40 1.75
C LYS A 72 -9.53 -1.26 2.94
N LEU A 73 -10.70 -1.02 3.52
CA LEU A 73 -11.32 -1.97 4.44
C LEU A 73 -11.88 -3.16 3.66
N LEU A 74 -12.13 -4.27 4.37
CA LEU A 74 -12.69 -5.47 3.73
C LEU A 74 -14.06 -5.22 3.10
N ASN A 75 -14.84 -4.25 3.64
CA ASN A 75 -16.13 -3.90 3.07
C ASN A 75 -16.04 -3.05 1.80
N GLY A 76 -14.81 -2.70 1.36
CA GLY A 76 -14.56 -1.94 0.15
C GLY A 76 -14.36 -0.45 0.36
N ASP A 77 -14.52 0.07 1.59
CA ASP A 77 -14.29 1.49 1.85
C ASP A 77 -12.82 1.84 1.65
N LEU A 78 -12.57 2.85 0.81
CA LEU A 78 -11.22 3.33 0.54
C LEU A 78 -10.78 4.25 1.68
N LEU A 79 -9.67 3.91 2.33
CA LEU A 79 -9.12 4.69 3.44
C LEU A 79 -8.03 5.65 3.00
N GLU A 80 -7.22 5.26 2.03
CA GLU A 80 -6.11 6.09 1.56
C GLU A 80 -5.65 5.65 0.19
N THR A 81 -5.14 6.60 -0.61
CA THR A 81 -4.52 6.33 -1.91
C THR A 81 -3.20 7.09 -1.95
N ILE A 82 -2.12 6.39 -2.32
CA ILE A 82 -0.79 6.97 -2.35
C ILE A 82 -0.21 6.80 -3.74
N LYS A 83 0.28 7.90 -4.32
CA LYS A 83 0.95 7.88 -5.61
C LYS A 83 2.41 7.50 -5.43
N LEU A 84 2.88 6.57 -6.25
CA LEU A 84 4.24 6.03 -6.19
C LEU A 84 4.89 6.10 -7.56
N VAL A 85 6.22 6.18 -7.55
CA VAL A 85 7.03 6.13 -8.77
C VAL A 85 8.01 4.96 -8.62
N LYS A 86 8.08 4.12 -9.65
CA LYS A 86 9.07 3.05 -9.73
C LYS A 86 10.18 3.42 -10.69
N LYS A 87 11.39 3.30 -10.22
CA LYS A 87 12.59 3.45 -11.04
C LYS A 87 12.94 2.16 -11.76
#